data_5d6049f80188e7706d43e001e5f3fad5
#
_entry.id   5d6049f80188e7706d43e001e5f3fad5
#
_cell.length_a   1.000
_cell.length_b   1.000
_cell.length_c   1.000
_cell.angle_alpha   90.00
_cell.angle_beta   90.00
_cell.angle_gamma   90.00
#
_symmetry.space_group_name_H-M   'P 1'
#
loop_
_entity.id
_entity.type
_entity.pdbx_description
1 polymer ?
#
loop_
_entity_poly.entity_id
_entity_poly.type
_entity_poly.pdbx_seq_one_letter_code
_entity_poly.pdbx_strand_id
1 'polypeptide(L)'
;MGGQSISVRHALFDAEASGLAILSDLFGEDAYFADASLFWEAQNAAIAARREAWLDAGWSDVVIVPVNEHFSVWEYEKAPKRKGGRVYVDLRSNGEAVIHEGYLSRREARQKAAGQGDADRPRVVRPELTSTLNIYVDLHRHAAVRAALLDRPGVALRLMLAHAVAGSSLWAIRPEPQTARHDEVAQSLAASRGEAIFSERRRAVLALLRAAPDEAHLLGGHDAPDLVTLFHRMLDLPDAALMDIVAIVMGESLAAGSAAVEAVGLVLGLDMGQWWESDDAFLALLRDRKLLGALLAEVAGEAVAAANAKEKARTQRRILGDHLRGENGRQARAGWVPRWMAFSPSAYTARGGVGSVSAHDAACAAASAAEANEDDPVPPQGGAALPDPDGEEGNALASRAEQQQQNRLAA
;
A
#
# COMPACT_ATOMS: atom_id res chain seq x y z
N MET A 1 -29.90 4.98 -14.26
CA MET A 1 -29.45 5.12 -12.87
C MET A 1 -30.38 4.27 -12.03
N GLY A 2 -29.98 3.05 -11.67
CA GLY A 2 -30.77 2.18 -10.78
C GLY A 2 -30.54 2.61 -9.36
N GLY A 3 -31.45 3.38 -8.78
CA GLY A 3 -31.44 3.72 -7.38
C GLY A 3 -31.54 2.45 -6.53
N GLN A 4 -30.65 2.25 -5.57
CA GLN A 4 -30.73 1.16 -4.60
C GLN A 4 -32.01 1.35 -3.79
N SER A 5 -32.95 0.42 -3.88
CA SER A 5 -34.20 0.42 -3.07
C SER A 5 -33.83 0.02 -1.65
N ILE A 6 -34.03 0.91 -0.68
CA ILE A 6 -33.74 0.65 0.75
C ILE A 6 -35.06 0.29 1.46
N SER A 7 -35.12 -0.90 2.05
CA SER A 7 -36.29 -1.38 2.75
C SER A 7 -36.55 -0.57 4.03
N VAL A 8 -37.84 -0.26 4.28
CA VAL A 8 -38.30 0.42 5.49
C VAL A 8 -37.92 -0.33 6.76
N ARG A 9 -37.78 -1.66 6.70
CA ARG A 9 -37.34 -2.50 7.83
C ARG A 9 -35.95 -2.16 8.36
N HIS A 10 -35.13 -1.50 7.56
CA HIS A 10 -33.71 -1.15 7.93
C HIS A 10 -33.62 0.19 8.67
N ALA A 11 -34.71 0.96 8.74
CA ALA A 11 -34.73 2.24 9.43
C ALA A 11 -34.52 2.07 10.94
N LEU A 12 -33.62 2.83 11.50
CA LEU A 12 -33.44 2.99 12.95
C LEU A 12 -34.29 4.13 13.52
N PHE A 13 -34.97 4.85 12.68
CA PHE A 13 -35.90 5.92 13.00
C PHE A 13 -37.37 5.48 12.69
N ASP A 14 -38.30 6.21 13.20
CA ASP A 14 -39.73 5.97 12.88
C ASP A 14 -39.99 6.42 11.44
N ALA A 15 -40.23 5.45 10.57
CA ALA A 15 -40.41 5.68 9.15
C ALA A 15 -41.67 6.48 8.84
N GLU A 16 -42.78 6.26 9.59
CA GLU A 16 -44.05 6.97 9.41
C GLU A 16 -43.95 8.42 9.91
N ALA A 17 -43.33 8.61 11.07
CA ALA A 17 -43.13 9.95 11.64
C ALA A 17 -42.09 10.78 10.87
N SER A 18 -41.21 10.16 10.09
CA SER A 18 -40.14 10.84 9.34
C SER A 18 -40.65 11.71 8.19
N GLY A 19 -41.86 11.46 7.69
CA GLY A 19 -42.42 12.13 6.52
C GLY A 19 -41.76 11.80 5.20
N LEU A 20 -40.83 10.81 5.17
CA LEU A 20 -40.18 10.36 3.95
C LEU A 20 -41.13 9.58 3.06
N ALA A 21 -41.05 9.80 1.74
CA ALA A 21 -41.88 9.07 0.79
C ALA A 21 -41.54 7.58 0.78
N ILE A 22 -42.57 6.75 1.03
CA ILE A 22 -42.45 5.28 1.04
C ILE A 22 -43.22 4.73 -0.16
N LEU A 23 -42.58 3.82 -0.88
CA LEU A 23 -43.17 3.07 -2.00
C LEU A 23 -43.43 1.64 -1.52
N SER A 24 -44.68 1.19 -1.65
CA SER A 24 -45.02 -0.22 -1.41
C SER A 24 -44.94 -1.00 -2.72
N ASP A 25 -44.62 -2.29 -2.62
CA ASP A 25 -44.70 -3.19 -3.76
C ASP A 25 -46.18 -3.41 -4.18
N LEU A 26 -46.38 -4.06 -5.33
CA LEU A 26 -47.71 -4.36 -5.88
C LEU A 26 -48.59 -5.23 -4.98
N PHE A 27 -48.00 -5.96 -4.04
CA PHE A 27 -48.66 -6.88 -3.13
C PHE A 27 -48.78 -6.34 -1.71
N GLY A 28 -48.11 -5.20 -1.40
CA GLY A 28 -48.10 -4.56 -0.09
C GLY A 28 -47.29 -5.32 0.97
N GLU A 29 -46.47 -6.28 0.57
CA GLU A 29 -45.63 -7.08 1.48
C GLU A 29 -44.33 -6.40 1.83
N ASP A 30 -43.74 -5.64 0.88
CA ASP A 30 -42.48 -4.93 1.07
C ASP A 30 -42.65 -3.43 0.78
N ALA A 31 -42.03 -2.62 1.65
CA ALA A 31 -42.02 -1.17 1.54
C ALA A 31 -40.59 -0.63 1.49
N TYR A 32 -40.36 0.37 0.65
CA TYR A 32 -39.07 0.95 0.36
C TYR A 32 -39.10 2.47 0.41
N PHE A 33 -37.98 3.10 0.83
CA PHE A 33 -37.86 4.54 0.72
C PHE A 33 -37.65 4.96 -0.73
N ALA A 34 -38.38 5.99 -1.16
CA ALA A 34 -38.29 6.53 -2.51
C ALA A 34 -36.94 7.24 -2.80
N ASP A 35 -36.35 7.83 -1.76
CA ASP A 35 -35.11 8.59 -1.83
C ASP A 35 -34.08 8.04 -0.84
N ALA A 36 -33.03 7.44 -1.39
CA ALA A 36 -31.92 6.87 -0.62
C ALA A 36 -31.12 7.94 0.12
N SER A 37 -30.99 9.16 -0.41
CA SER A 37 -30.20 10.22 0.21
C SER A 37 -30.88 10.72 1.48
N LEU A 38 -32.18 10.98 1.42
CA LEU A 38 -32.98 11.39 2.57
C LEU A 38 -33.04 10.28 3.63
N PHE A 39 -33.12 9.01 3.20
CA PHE A 39 -33.02 7.89 4.13
C PHE A 39 -31.69 7.91 4.89
N TRP A 40 -30.55 8.06 4.19
CA TRP A 40 -29.25 8.05 4.83
C TRP A 40 -29.05 9.24 5.77
N GLU A 41 -29.61 10.39 5.46
CA GLU A 41 -29.60 11.56 6.37
C GLU A 41 -30.34 11.23 7.67
N ALA A 42 -31.57 10.72 7.58
CA ALA A 42 -32.39 10.33 8.73
C ALA A 42 -31.72 9.16 9.52
N GLN A 43 -31.17 8.16 8.83
CA GLN A 43 -30.49 7.02 9.43
C GLN A 43 -29.26 7.47 10.23
N ASN A 44 -28.44 8.35 9.65
CA ASN A 44 -27.26 8.89 10.33
C ASN A 44 -27.64 9.74 11.55
N ALA A 45 -28.72 10.53 11.46
CA ALA A 45 -29.25 11.28 12.60
C ALA A 45 -29.73 10.33 13.73
N ALA A 46 -30.42 9.25 13.38
CA ALA A 46 -30.85 8.25 14.34
C ALA A 46 -29.68 7.50 15.00
N ILE A 47 -28.62 7.21 14.24
CA ILE A 47 -27.39 6.62 14.77
C ILE A 47 -26.68 7.59 15.71
N ALA A 48 -26.60 8.87 15.38
CA ALA A 48 -26.01 9.89 16.23
C ALA A 48 -26.76 10.02 17.57
N ALA A 49 -28.09 10.05 17.54
CA ALA A 49 -28.90 10.09 18.75
C ALA A 49 -28.71 8.83 19.62
N ARG A 50 -28.66 7.62 19.00
CA ARG A 50 -28.40 6.38 19.73
C ARG A 50 -26.98 6.31 20.27
N ARG A 51 -26.01 6.90 19.58
CA ARG A 51 -24.62 7.00 20.05
C ARG A 51 -24.56 7.71 21.39
N GLU A 52 -25.21 8.84 21.53
CA GLU A 52 -25.29 9.57 22.81
C GLU A 52 -25.94 8.73 23.90
N ALA A 53 -27.06 8.09 23.60
CA ALA A 53 -27.72 7.21 24.55
C ALA A 53 -26.85 6.02 25.01
N TRP A 54 -26.02 5.45 24.16
CA TRP A 54 -25.09 4.40 24.54
C TRP A 54 -23.94 4.94 25.40
N LEU A 55 -23.42 6.12 25.11
CA LEU A 55 -22.38 6.76 25.93
C LEU A 55 -22.94 7.09 27.32
N ASP A 56 -24.14 7.62 27.41
CA ASP A 56 -24.86 7.88 28.68
C ASP A 56 -25.15 6.60 29.45
N ALA A 57 -25.44 5.50 28.75
CA ALA A 57 -25.60 4.18 29.34
C ALA A 57 -24.29 3.56 29.86
N GLY A 58 -23.15 4.25 29.72
CA GLY A 58 -21.83 3.87 30.27
C GLY A 58 -20.96 2.99 29.38
N TRP A 59 -21.22 2.94 28.09
CA TRP A 59 -20.27 2.37 27.13
C TRP A 59 -19.09 3.31 26.92
N SER A 60 -17.88 2.74 26.75
CA SER A 60 -16.65 3.54 26.69
C SER A 60 -16.51 4.31 25.38
N ASP A 61 -17.12 3.83 24.32
CA ASP A 61 -17.11 4.44 22.99
C ASP A 61 -18.14 3.77 22.07
N VAL A 62 -18.50 4.43 20.97
CA VAL A 62 -19.36 3.90 19.91
C VAL A 62 -18.64 4.08 18.57
N VAL A 63 -18.28 2.98 17.94
CA VAL A 63 -17.54 2.93 16.69
C VAL A 63 -18.50 2.61 15.54
N ILE A 64 -18.60 3.51 14.58
CA ILE A 64 -19.35 3.27 13.34
C ILE A 64 -18.37 2.61 12.35
N VAL A 65 -18.69 1.38 11.93
CA VAL A 65 -17.92 0.64 10.94
C VAL A 65 -18.22 1.23 9.56
N PRO A 66 -17.19 1.58 8.75
CA PRO A 66 -17.41 2.09 7.40
C PRO A 66 -18.21 1.12 6.53
N VAL A 67 -19.05 1.64 5.61
CA VAL A 67 -19.97 0.83 4.76
C VAL A 67 -19.27 -0.22 3.89
N ASN A 68 -17.98 -0.05 3.65
CA ASN A 68 -17.12 -0.99 2.89
C ASN A 68 -16.38 -2.00 3.77
N GLU A 69 -16.57 -1.93 5.09
CA GLU A 69 -15.99 -2.85 6.07
C GLU A 69 -17.12 -3.57 6.81
N HIS A 70 -16.84 -4.74 7.38
CA HIS A 70 -17.79 -5.50 8.17
C HIS A 70 -17.21 -5.84 9.53
N PHE A 71 -18.09 -5.81 10.57
CA PHE A 71 -17.70 -6.21 11.90
C PHE A 71 -17.48 -7.74 11.97
N SER A 72 -16.24 -8.15 12.13
CA SER A 72 -15.86 -9.57 12.21
C SER A 72 -15.66 -9.98 13.67
N VAL A 73 -16.66 -10.67 14.24
CA VAL A 73 -16.68 -11.08 15.68
C VAL A 73 -15.38 -11.75 16.13
N TRP A 74 -14.70 -12.49 15.24
CA TRP A 74 -13.44 -13.20 15.56
C TRP A 74 -12.25 -12.27 15.80
N GLU A 75 -12.30 -11.01 15.39
CA GLU A 75 -11.26 -9.98 15.63
C GLU A 75 -11.41 -9.30 17.00
N TYR A 76 -12.54 -9.53 17.67
CA TYR A 76 -12.90 -8.85 18.91
C TYR A 76 -13.12 -9.84 20.05
N GLU A 77 -13.06 -9.34 21.27
CA GLU A 77 -13.41 -10.08 22.50
C GLU A 77 -14.57 -9.38 23.22
N LYS A 78 -15.49 -10.18 23.78
CA LYS A 78 -16.57 -9.63 24.58
C LYS A 78 -16.04 -8.98 25.87
N ALA A 79 -16.42 -7.73 26.09
CA ALA A 79 -16.04 -6.95 27.25
C ALA A 79 -17.23 -6.16 27.79
N PRO A 80 -17.62 -6.31 29.08
CA PRO A 80 -18.67 -5.54 29.66
C PRO A 80 -18.29 -4.04 29.79
N LYS A 81 -19.28 -3.16 30.00
CA LYS A 81 -19.09 -1.70 30.17
C LYS A 81 -17.97 -1.37 31.16
N ARG A 82 -17.97 -1.98 32.35
CA ARG A 82 -16.95 -1.78 33.39
C ARG A 82 -15.52 -2.15 32.99
N LYS A 83 -15.35 -2.97 31.95
CA LYS A 83 -14.06 -3.32 31.37
C LYS A 83 -13.74 -2.50 30.12
N GLY A 84 -14.52 -1.45 29.86
CA GLY A 84 -14.34 -0.54 28.74
C GLY A 84 -14.77 -1.13 27.40
N GLY A 85 -15.79 -1.99 27.39
CA GLY A 85 -16.45 -2.47 26.18
C GLY A 85 -17.05 -1.31 25.39
N ARG A 86 -17.03 -1.44 24.06
CA ARG A 86 -17.59 -0.47 23.10
C ARG A 86 -18.80 -1.05 22.40
N VAL A 87 -19.53 -0.17 21.74
CA VAL A 87 -20.60 -0.54 20.80
C VAL A 87 -20.05 -0.34 19.38
N TYR A 88 -20.24 -1.31 18.51
CA TYR A 88 -19.90 -1.21 17.08
C TYR A 88 -21.21 -1.21 16.28
N VAL A 89 -21.35 -0.25 15.39
CA VAL A 89 -22.51 -0.12 14.48
C VAL A 89 -22.01 -0.47 13.08
N ASP A 90 -22.35 -1.66 12.61
CA ASP A 90 -22.01 -2.16 11.28
C ASP A 90 -23.09 -1.74 10.28
N LEU A 91 -22.73 -0.79 9.40
CA LEU A 91 -23.65 -0.24 8.40
C LEU A 91 -23.46 -0.92 7.06
N ARG A 92 -24.53 -1.54 6.57
CA ARG A 92 -24.54 -2.19 5.28
C ARG A 92 -25.03 -1.27 4.17
N SER A 93 -24.58 -1.53 2.95
CA SER A 93 -24.97 -0.74 1.77
C SER A 93 -26.48 -0.75 1.48
N ASN A 94 -27.20 -1.78 1.96
CA ASN A 94 -28.67 -1.87 1.86
C ASN A 94 -29.44 -1.04 2.91
N GLY A 95 -28.72 -0.27 3.76
CA GLY A 95 -29.31 0.54 4.82
C GLY A 95 -29.45 -0.15 6.18
N GLU A 96 -29.20 -1.45 6.27
CA GLU A 96 -29.27 -2.21 7.53
C GLU A 96 -28.12 -1.80 8.46
N ALA A 97 -28.45 -1.55 9.72
CA ALA A 97 -27.49 -1.28 10.79
C ALA A 97 -27.51 -2.43 11.80
N VAL A 98 -26.42 -3.18 11.87
CA VAL A 98 -26.22 -4.27 12.84
C VAL A 98 -25.44 -3.75 14.04
N ILE A 99 -25.99 -3.91 15.25
CA ILE A 99 -25.41 -3.36 16.47
C ILE A 99 -24.74 -4.49 17.26
N HIS A 100 -23.45 -4.30 17.56
CA HIS A 100 -22.64 -5.22 18.34
C HIS A 100 -22.19 -4.57 19.63
N GLU A 101 -22.87 -4.87 20.73
CA GLU A 101 -22.58 -4.30 22.05
C GLU A 101 -21.57 -5.13 22.83
N GLY A 102 -20.66 -4.43 23.52
CA GLY A 102 -19.74 -5.02 24.47
C GLY A 102 -18.59 -5.77 23.82
N TYR A 103 -17.88 -5.10 22.92
CA TYR A 103 -16.69 -5.65 22.29
C TYR A 103 -15.46 -4.73 22.47
N LEU A 104 -14.29 -5.34 22.51
CA LEU A 104 -12.98 -4.68 22.39
C LEU A 104 -12.18 -5.41 21.35
N SER A 105 -11.32 -4.71 20.62
CA SER A 105 -10.36 -5.41 19.76
C SER A 105 -9.49 -6.35 20.62
N ARG A 106 -9.08 -7.49 20.07
CA ARG A 106 -8.20 -8.44 20.77
C ARG A 106 -6.92 -7.80 21.25
N ARG A 107 -6.42 -6.79 20.52
CA ARG A 107 -5.25 -6.02 20.90
C ARG A 107 -5.50 -5.22 22.19
N GLU A 108 -6.62 -4.51 22.27
CA GLU A 108 -6.99 -3.71 23.44
C GLU A 108 -7.36 -4.58 24.65
N ALA A 109 -8.06 -5.71 24.40
CA ALA A 109 -8.36 -6.67 25.44
C ALA A 109 -7.09 -7.24 26.07
N ARG A 110 -6.08 -7.59 25.26
CA ARG A 110 -4.76 -8.02 25.73
C ARG A 110 -4.01 -6.90 26.47
N GLN A 111 -4.08 -5.66 25.99
CA GLN A 111 -3.46 -4.51 26.66
C GLN A 111 -4.09 -4.24 28.03
N LYS A 112 -5.41 -4.33 28.14
CA LYS A 112 -6.12 -4.14 29.43
C LYS A 112 -5.91 -5.31 30.38
N ALA A 113 -5.85 -6.53 29.90
CA ALA A 113 -5.48 -7.71 30.69
C ALA A 113 -4.02 -7.61 31.20
N ALA A 114 -3.12 -7.04 30.39
CA ALA A 114 -1.73 -6.80 30.78
C ALA A 114 -1.55 -5.66 31.81
N GLY A 115 -2.51 -4.73 31.90
CA GLY A 115 -2.49 -3.64 32.89
C GLY A 115 -2.92 -4.02 34.31
N GLN A 116 -3.46 -5.24 34.51
CA GLN A 116 -3.98 -5.69 35.81
C GLN A 116 -3.10 -6.70 36.55
N GLY A 117 -1.93 -7.02 36.05
CA GLY A 117 -1.01 -7.94 36.74
C GLY A 117 0.31 -8.04 36.03
N ASP A 118 1.31 -7.53 36.59
CA ASP A 118 2.67 -8.04 36.59
C ASP A 118 3.72 -6.94 36.39
N ALA A 119 4.47 -6.69 37.45
CA ALA A 119 5.61 -5.76 37.45
C ALA A 119 6.83 -6.28 36.67
N ASP A 120 6.73 -7.48 36.02
CA ASP A 120 7.86 -8.19 35.41
C ASP A 120 7.66 -8.49 33.89
N ARG A 121 6.75 -7.78 33.18
CA ARG A 121 6.69 -7.89 31.74
C ARG A 121 7.61 -6.89 31.06
N PRO A 122 8.40 -7.32 30.06
CA PRO A 122 9.27 -6.41 29.34
C PRO A 122 8.43 -5.25 28.78
N ARG A 123 8.79 -4.02 29.16
CA ARG A 123 8.18 -2.81 28.61
C ARG A 123 8.22 -2.91 27.08
N VAL A 124 7.05 -2.83 26.44
CA VAL A 124 6.98 -2.70 24.99
C VAL A 124 7.86 -1.53 24.56
N VAL A 125 9.00 -1.83 23.98
CA VAL A 125 9.96 -0.83 23.54
C VAL A 125 9.30 -0.06 22.40
N ARG A 126 9.20 1.26 22.57
CA ARG A 126 8.62 2.12 21.53
C ARG A 126 9.49 2.04 20.28
N PRO A 127 8.89 1.80 19.07
CA PRO A 127 9.64 1.77 17.82
C PRO A 127 10.48 3.03 17.62
N GLU A 128 11.59 2.92 16.92
CA GLU A 128 12.46 4.05 16.58
C GLU A 128 11.72 5.09 15.73
N LEU A 129 11.00 4.62 14.73
CA LEU A 129 10.21 5.48 13.84
C LEU A 129 8.72 5.41 14.17
N THR A 130 8.04 6.53 14.04
CA THR A 130 6.56 6.57 14.04
C THR A 130 6.03 5.96 12.74
N SER A 131 4.80 5.48 12.72
CA SER A 131 4.17 4.96 11.50
C SER A 131 4.19 5.98 10.35
N THR A 132 3.96 7.25 10.67
CA THR A 132 3.99 8.35 9.67
C THR A 132 5.39 8.56 9.10
N LEU A 133 6.44 8.45 9.93
CA LEU A 133 7.82 8.58 9.45
C LEU A 133 8.25 7.35 8.64
N ASN A 134 7.82 6.15 8.99
CA ASN A 134 8.02 4.96 8.13
C ASN A 134 7.38 5.18 6.75
N ILE A 135 6.11 5.61 6.69
CA ILE A 135 5.43 5.90 5.42
C ILE A 135 6.20 6.96 4.61
N TYR A 136 6.68 8.02 5.25
CA TYR A 136 7.50 9.03 4.57
C TYR A 136 8.75 8.42 3.93
N VAL A 137 9.53 7.64 4.70
CA VAL A 137 10.73 6.94 4.22
C VAL A 137 10.39 6.01 3.04
N ASP A 138 9.38 5.17 3.21
CA ASP A 138 8.97 4.19 2.21
C ASP A 138 8.53 4.86 0.89
N LEU A 139 7.76 5.94 0.96
CA LEU A 139 7.31 6.67 -0.22
C LEU A 139 8.46 7.34 -0.98
N HIS A 140 9.41 7.97 -0.28
CA HIS A 140 10.57 8.59 -0.94
C HIS A 140 11.51 7.55 -1.56
N ARG A 141 11.77 6.43 -0.88
CA ARG A 141 12.53 5.31 -1.44
C ARG A 141 11.82 4.71 -2.65
N HIS A 142 10.51 4.51 -2.56
CA HIS A 142 9.68 4.05 -3.66
C HIS A 142 9.77 5.00 -4.87
N ALA A 143 9.63 6.31 -4.67
CA ALA A 143 9.74 7.30 -5.75
C ALA A 143 11.12 7.24 -6.43
N ALA A 144 12.20 7.15 -5.66
CA ALA A 144 13.56 7.04 -6.19
C ALA A 144 13.78 5.76 -7.00
N VAL A 145 13.33 4.60 -6.48
CA VAL A 145 13.42 3.31 -7.20
C VAL A 145 12.61 3.34 -8.49
N ARG A 146 11.39 3.87 -8.47
CA ARG A 146 10.56 4.02 -9.68
C ARG A 146 11.25 4.85 -10.75
N ALA A 147 11.82 6.00 -10.37
CA ALA A 147 12.53 6.86 -11.31
C ALA A 147 13.79 6.18 -11.88
N ALA A 148 14.60 5.54 -11.02
CA ALA A 148 15.81 4.83 -11.46
C ALA A 148 15.50 3.61 -12.35
N LEU A 149 14.34 2.99 -12.19
CA LEU A 149 13.90 1.86 -13.00
C LEU A 149 13.65 2.25 -14.47
N LEU A 150 13.30 3.51 -14.76
CA LEU A 150 13.06 4.00 -16.12
C LEU A 150 14.28 3.83 -17.04
N ASP A 151 15.47 3.99 -16.50
CA ASP A 151 16.72 3.85 -17.24
C ASP A 151 17.26 2.42 -17.27
N ARG A 152 16.52 1.45 -16.71
CA ARG A 152 16.90 0.04 -16.60
C ARG A 152 15.79 -0.92 -17.06
N PRO A 153 15.36 -0.85 -18.35
CA PRO A 153 14.25 -1.64 -18.86
C PRO A 153 14.46 -3.15 -18.73
N GLY A 154 15.71 -3.62 -18.77
CA GLY A 154 16.02 -5.02 -18.53
C GLY A 154 15.74 -5.50 -17.11
N VAL A 155 15.85 -4.62 -16.09
CA VAL A 155 15.41 -4.91 -14.70
C VAL A 155 13.89 -4.91 -14.61
N ALA A 156 13.23 -3.95 -15.26
CA ALA A 156 11.77 -3.87 -15.31
C ALA A 156 11.15 -5.14 -15.92
N LEU A 157 11.71 -5.65 -17.02
CA LEU A 157 11.24 -6.89 -17.65
C LEU A 157 11.40 -8.10 -16.72
N ARG A 158 12.54 -8.25 -16.04
CA ARG A 158 12.74 -9.37 -15.09
C ARG A 158 11.78 -9.30 -13.92
N LEU A 159 11.52 -8.11 -13.37
CA LEU A 159 10.56 -7.92 -12.30
C LEU A 159 9.14 -8.29 -12.76
N MET A 160 8.74 -7.89 -13.98
CA MET A 160 7.46 -8.25 -14.57
C MET A 160 7.32 -9.79 -14.69
N LEU A 161 8.35 -10.47 -15.20
CA LEU A 161 8.35 -11.92 -15.33
C LEU A 161 8.28 -12.63 -13.96
N ALA A 162 9.02 -12.12 -12.95
CA ALA A 162 8.94 -12.65 -11.60
C ALA A 162 7.52 -12.55 -11.02
N HIS A 163 6.83 -11.42 -11.22
CA HIS A 163 5.42 -11.28 -10.84
C HIS A 163 4.51 -12.30 -11.56
N ALA A 164 4.75 -12.52 -12.85
CA ALA A 164 3.99 -13.47 -13.65
C ALA A 164 4.14 -14.92 -13.16
N VAL A 165 5.38 -15.37 -12.94
CA VAL A 165 5.72 -16.74 -12.54
C VAL A 165 5.27 -17.01 -11.10
N ALA A 166 5.37 -16.05 -10.20
CA ALA A 166 4.91 -16.19 -8.82
C ALA A 166 3.40 -16.44 -8.68
N GLY A 167 2.66 -16.38 -9.77
CA GLY A 167 1.22 -16.65 -9.79
C GLY A 167 0.45 -15.67 -8.90
N SER A 168 1.01 -14.49 -8.69
CA SER A 168 0.35 -13.46 -7.92
C SER A 168 -0.98 -13.13 -8.62
N SER A 169 -2.04 -12.94 -7.85
CA SER A 169 -3.32 -12.38 -8.30
C SER A 169 -3.16 -11.02 -9.01
N LEU A 170 -1.93 -10.62 -9.22
CA LEU A 170 -1.34 -9.39 -9.69
C LEU A 170 -1.18 -9.33 -11.20
N TRP A 171 -1.67 -10.27 -11.91
CA TRP A 171 -1.84 -10.02 -13.34
C TRP A 171 -2.97 -9.00 -13.59
N ALA A 172 -3.83 -8.75 -12.60
CA ALA A 172 -4.53 -7.48 -12.48
C ALA A 172 -3.55 -6.47 -11.85
N ILE A 173 -2.63 -5.93 -12.63
CA ILE A 173 -1.65 -4.95 -12.20
C ILE A 173 -2.40 -3.71 -11.73
N ARG A 174 -2.24 -3.36 -10.46
CA ARG A 174 -2.85 -2.17 -9.87
C ARG A 174 -1.74 -1.19 -9.51
N PRO A 175 -1.97 0.11 -9.70
CA PRO A 175 -1.02 1.10 -9.25
C PRO A 175 -0.94 1.09 -7.72
N GLU A 176 0.25 1.27 -7.20
CA GLU A 176 0.47 1.52 -5.78
C GLU A 176 -0.16 2.86 -5.40
N PRO A 177 -1.08 2.91 -4.43
CA PRO A 177 -1.82 4.14 -4.12
C PRO A 177 -0.97 5.24 -3.47
N GLN A 178 0.26 4.96 -3.05
CA GLN A 178 1.17 5.92 -2.39
C GLN A 178 0.51 6.74 -1.27
N THR A 179 -0.34 6.10 -0.48
CA THR A 179 -1.14 6.78 0.53
C THR A 179 -0.28 7.37 1.66
N ALA A 180 -0.49 8.64 1.93
CA ALA A 180 0.04 9.32 3.11
C ALA A 180 -1.12 9.89 3.93
N ARG A 181 -1.08 9.70 5.27
CA ARG A 181 -2.13 10.22 6.18
C ARG A 181 -2.05 11.73 6.41
N HIS A 182 -0.92 12.32 6.08
CA HIS A 182 -0.62 13.73 6.32
C HIS A 182 -0.31 14.42 5.00
N ASP A 183 -0.95 15.54 4.74
CA ASP A 183 -0.81 16.30 3.51
C ASP A 183 0.63 16.77 3.27
N GLU A 184 1.36 17.09 4.35
CA GLU A 184 2.76 17.52 4.25
C GLU A 184 3.66 16.40 3.67
N VAL A 185 3.37 15.13 3.98
CA VAL A 185 4.11 13.98 3.42
C VAL A 185 3.78 13.82 1.94
N ALA A 186 2.51 13.95 1.56
CA ALA A 186 2.09 13.86 0.16
C ALA A 186 2.69 15.01 -0.67
N GLN A 187 2.72 16.24 -0.13
CA GLN A 187 3.34 17.40 -0.79
C GLN A 187 4.85 17.23 -0.94
N SER A 188 5.54 16.72 0.09
CA SER A 188 6.97 16.43 0.03
C SER A 188 7.29 15.40 -1.04
N LEU A 189 6.50 14.32 -1.11
CA LEU A 189 6.64 13.30 -2.17
C LEU A 189 6.43 13.90 -3.55
N ALA A 190 5.36 14.66 -3.77
CA ALA A 190 5.04 15.27 -5.05
C ALA A 190 6.13 16.26 -5.54
N ALA A 191 6.83 16.91 -4.60
CA ALA A 191 7.96 17.80 -4.89
C ALA A 191 9.29 17.05 -5.07
N SER A 192 9.34 15.74 -4.83
CA SER A 192 10.58 14.96 -4.91
C SER A 192 11.09 14.83 -6.35
N ARG A 193 12.43 14.76 -6.49
CA ARG A 193 13.09 14.52 -7.77
C ARG A 193 12.63 13.23 -8.44
N GLY A 194 12.45 12.16 -7.63
CA GLY A 194 12.00 10.86 -8.13
C GLY A 194 10.62 10.94 -8.76
N GLU A 195 9.67 11.59 -8.10
CA GLU A 195 8.31 11.75 -8.61
C GLU A 195 8.25 12.65 -9.85
N ALA A 196 9.04 13.72 -9.89
CA ALA A 196 9.11 14.61 -11.05
C ALA A 196 9.59 13.87 -12.32
N ILE A 197 10.69 13.10 -12.22
CA ILE A 197 11.24 12.33 -13.34
C ILE A 197 10.27 11.23 -13.77
N PHE A 198 9.69 10.50 -12.82
CA PHE A 198 8.74 9.44 -13.13
C PHE A 198 7.49 9.98 -13.83
N SER A 199 6.93 11.08 -13.35
CA SER A 199 5.75 11.75 -13.93
C SER A 199 6.02 12.31 -15.33
N GLU A 200 7.21 12.82 -15.59
CA GLU A 200 7.60 13.25 -16.93
C GLU A 200 7.61 12.08 -17.92
N ARG A 201 8.24 10.98 -17.56
CA ARG A 201 8.33 9.79 -18.40
C ARG A 201 6.97 9.13 -18.60
N ARG A 202 6.12 9.09 -17.55
CA ARG A 202 4.74 8.61 -17.66
C ARG A 202 3.94 9.41 -18.66
N ARG A 203 4.01 10.74 -18.64
CA ARG A 203 3.34 11.60 -19.64
C ARG A 203 3.82 11.31 -21.06
N ALA A 204 5.08 11.05 -21.27
CA ALA A 204 5.61 10.64 -22.57
C ALA A 204 4.99 9.30 -23.04
N VAL A 205 4.90 8.31 -22.15
CA VAL A 205 4.27 7.01 -22.45
C VAL A 205 2.76 7.16 -22.71
N LEU A 206 2.04 7.96 -21.92
CA LEU A 206 0.62 8.26 -22.15
C LEU A 206 0.40 8.86 -23.55
N ALA A 207 1.27 9.78 -23.98
CA ALA A 207 1.22 10.36 -25.31
C ALA A 207 1.44 9.30 -26.43
N LEU A 208 2.38 8.35 -26.25
CA LEU A 208 2.58 7.24 -27.19
C LEU A 208 1.31 6.38 -27.32
N LEU A 209 0.63 6.14 -26.22
CA LEU A 209 -0.61 5.36 -26.17
C LEU A 209 -1.85 6.17 -26.50
N ARG A 210 -1.70 7.47 -26.82
CA ARG A 210 -2.80 8.42 -27.09
C ARG A 210 -3.85 8.45 -25.98
N ALA A 211 -3.39 8.27 -24.72
CA ALA A 211 -4.19 8.43 -23.52
C ALA A 211 -4.17 9.91 -23.05
N ALA A 212 -5.07 10.26 -22.13
CA ALA A 212 -5.11 11.61 -21.57
C ALA A 212 -3.82 11.95 -20.83
N PRO A 213 -3.19 13.12 -21.06
CA PRO A 213 -1.87 13.45 -20.51
C PRO A 213 -1.89 13.74 -19.01
N ASP A 214 -3.06 13.96 -18.44
CA ASP A 214 -3.32 14.27 -17.02
C ASP A 214 -3.76 13.04 -16.22
N GLU A 215 -3.81 11.85 -16.83
CA GLU A 215 -4.06 10.61 -16.10
C GLU A 215 -3.02 10.41 -14.98
N ALA A 216 -3.51 10.14 -13.79
CA ALA A 216 -2.67 9.93 -12.60
C ALA A 216 -1.80 8.67 -12.72
N HIS A 217 -2.31 7.65 -13.41
CA HIS A 217 -1.64 6.37 -13.63
C HIS A 217 -1.81 5.90 -15.06
N LEU A 218 -0.84 5.12 -15.56
CA LEU A 218 -0.98 4.39 -16.80
C LEU A 218 -1.97 3.21 -16.65
N LEU A 219 -1.98 2.62 -15.45
CA LEU A 219 -2.79 1.47 -15.10
C LEU A 219 -4.18 1.88 -14.63
N GLY A 220 -5.23 1.30 -15.26
CA GLY A 220 -6.60 1.44 -14.77
C GLY A 220 -7.25 2.81 -14.95
N GLY A 221 -6.75 3.63 -15.87
CA GLY A 221 -7.38 4.90 -16.23
C GLY A 221 -8.83 4.72 -16.68
N HIS A 222 -9.71 5.65 -16.27
CA HIS A 222 -11.16 5.59 -16.60
C HIS A 222 -11.42 5.67 -18.11
N ASP A 223 -10.53 6.34 -18.84
CA ASP A 223 -10.58 6.52 -20.30
C ASP A 223 -9.56 5.63 -21.03
N ALA A 224 -9.05 4.58 -20.36
CA ALA A 224 -8.11 3.66 -20.98
C ALA A 224 -8.76 3.00 -22.20
N PRO A 225 -8.10 2.99 -23.38
CA PRO A 225 -8.58 2.26 -24.53
C PRO A 225 -8.76 0.78 -24.18
N ASP A 226 -9.71 0.13 -24.85
CA ASP A 226 -9.87 -1.32 -24.69
C ASP A 226 -8.61 -2.08 -25.10
N LEU A 227 -8.49 -3.31 -24.61
CA LEU A 227 -7.31 -4.16 -24.79
C LEU A 227 -6.90 -4.30 -26.27
N VAL A 228 -7.88 -4.44 -27.17
CA VAL A 228 -7.61 -4.66 -28.61
C VAL A 228 -7.03 -3.39 -29.24
N THR A 229 -7.61 -2.24 -28.91
CA THR A 229 -7.12 -0.94 -29.36
C THR A 229 -5.70 -0.67 -28.85
N LEU A 230 -5.42 -0.96 -27.57
CA LEU A 230 -4.08 -0.85 -27.00
C LEU A 230 -3.10 -1.80 -27.70
N PHE A 231 -3.49 -3.06 -27.89
CA PHE A 231 -2.64 -4.04 -28.55
C PHE A 231 -2.25 -3.57 -29.97
N HIS A 232 -3.21 -3.10 -30.77
CA HIS A 232 -2.90 -2.58 -32.09
C HIS A 232 -1.97 -1.38 -32.07
N ARG A 233 -2.13 -0.45 -31.12
CA ARG A 233 -1.19 0.67 -30.95
C ARG A 233 0.21 0.20 -30.58
N MET A 234 0.33 -0.82 -29.73
CA MET A 234 1.63 -1.37 -29.33
C MET A 234 2.35 -2.08 -30.47
N LEU A 235 1.62 -2.65 -31.45
CA LEU A 235 2.22 -3.27 -32.64
C LEU A 235 2.95 -2.24 -33.53
N ASP A 236 2.52 -0.99 -33.51
CA ASP A 236 3.14 0.11 -34.26
C ASP A 236 4.32 0.75 -33.56
N LEU A 237 4.58 0.38 -32.29
CA LEU A 237 5.64 0.97 -31.48
C LEU A 237 6.98 0.20 -31.64
N PRO A 238 8.12 0.89 -31.67
CA PRO A 238 9.42 0.23 -31.63
C PRO A 238 9.67 -0.40 -30.26
N ASP A 239 10.48 -1.45 -30.20
CA ASP A 239 10.81 -2.20 -28.98
C ASP A 239 11.26 -1.29 -27.81
N ALA A 240 12.02 -0.24 -28.10
CA ALA A 240 12.44 0.72 -27.09
C ALA A 240 11.27 1.42 -26.40
N ALA A 241 10.22 1.77 -27.14
CA ALA A 241 9.01 2.38 -26.58
C ALA A 241 8.20 1.37 -25.76
N LEU A 242 8.20 0.09 -26.15
CA LEU A 242 7.58 -0.97 -25.34
C LEU A 242 8.33 -1.16 -24.01
N MET A 243 9.65 -1.06 -24.02
CA MET A 243 10.44 -1.11 -22.78
C MET A 243 10.18 0.08 -21.85
N ASP A 244 9.96 1.28 -22.40
CA ASP A 244 9.53 2.44 -21.61
C ASP A 244 8.15 2.19 -20.98
N ILE A 245 7.20 1.60 -21.70
CA ILE A 245 5.89 1.21 -21.15
C ILE A 245 6.05 0.19 -20.02
N VAL A 246 6.88 -0.84 -20.22
CA VAL A 246 7.17 -1.85 -19.17
C VAL A 246 7.72 -1.19 -17.92
N ALA A 247 8.66 -0.26 -18.08
CA ALA A 247 9.27 0.44 -16.94
C ALA A 247 8.24 1.27 -16.14
N ILE A 248 7.32 1.97 -16.83
CA ILE A 248 6.23 2.71 -16.16
C ILE A 248 5.29 1.76 -15.44
N VAL A 249 4.81 0.70 -16.11
CA VAL A 249 3.91 -0.30 -15.52
C VAL A 249 4.51 -0.90 -14.25
N MET A 250 5.78 -1.33 -14.31
CA MET A 250 6.47 -1.91 -13.16
C MET A 250 6.72 -0.90 -12.04
N GLY A 251 7.08 0.35 -12.39
CA GLY A 251 7.24 1.41 -11.40
C GLY A 251 5.93 1.77 -10.68
N GLU A 252 4.81 1.80 -11.40
CA GLU A 252 3.48 2.05 -10.79
C GLU A 252 3.01 0.91 -9.89
N SER A 253 3.36 -0.34 -10.20
CA SER A 253 2.96 -1.52 -9.41
C SER A 253 3.92 -1.89 -8.28
N LEU A 254 4.99 -1.11 -8.07
CA LEU A 254 6.00 -1.39 -7.06
C LEU A 254 5.49 -0.95 -5.67
N ALA A 255 5.25 -1.89 -4.78
CA ALA A 255 4.68 -1.62 -3.46
C ALA A 255 5.66 -0.87 -2.54
N ALA A 256 5.26 0.29 -2.03
CA ALA A 256 6.07 1.08 -1.11
C ALA A 256 6.37 0.29 0.18
N GLY A 257 7.62 0.35 0.66
CA GLY A 257 8.09 -0.35 1.87
C GLY A 257 8.23 -1.87 1.74
N SER A 258 8.13 -2.42 0.53
CA SER A 258 8.28 -3.86 0.28
C SER A 258 9.75 -4.29 0.14
N ALA A 259 10.02 -5.58 0.36
CA ALA A 259 11.33 -6.18 0.05
C ALA A 259 11.68 -6.06 -1.44
N ALA A 260 10.71 -5.93 -2.34
CA ALA A 260 10.95 -5.71 -3.76
C ALA A 260 11.60 -4.35 -4.03
N VAL A 261 11.20 -3.29 -3.31
CA VAL A 261 11.85 -1.96 -3.39
C VAL A 261 13.32 -2.07 -2.99
N GLU A 262 13.62 -2.80 -1.92
CA GLU A 262 14.99 -3.02 -1.46
C GLU A 262 15.81 -3.77 -2.50
N ALA A 263 15.32 -4.91 -2.95
CA ALA A 263 16.02 -5.75 -3.93
C ALA A 263 16.32 -4.96 -5.24
N VAL A 264 15.33 -4.22 -5.74
CA VAL A 264 15.50 -3.40 -6.95
C VAL A 264 16.48 -2.26 -6.69
N GLY A 265 16.39 -1.57 -5.54
CA GLY A 265 17.30 -0.49 -5.16
C GLY A 265 18.77 -0.96 -5.08
N LEU A 266 19.01 -2.15 -4.50
CA LEU A 266 20.34 -2.76 -4.44
C LEU A 266 20.86 -3.12 -5.82
N VAL A 267 20.05 -3.76 -6.68
CA VAL A 267 20.44 -4.10 -8.07
C VAL A 267 20.77 -2.87 -8.89
N LEU A 268 20.05 -1.77 -8.68
CA LEU A 268 20.30 -0.49 -9.35
C LEU A 268 21.50 0.27 -8.77
N GLY A 269 22.04 -0.14 -7.62
CA GLY A 269 23.11 0.56 -6.91
C GLY A 269 22.70 1.98 -6.51
N LEU A 270 21.50 2.14 -5.98
CA LEU A 270 20.85 3.42 -5.81
C LEU A 270 21.46 4.19 -4.63
N ASP A 271 21.95 5.40 -4.87
CA ASP A 271 22.40 6.35 -3.86
C ASP A 271 21.32 7.39 -3.58
N MET A 272 20.66 7.27 -2.43
CA MET A 272 19.59 8.18 -2.04
C MET A 272 20.04 9.65 -1.89
N GLY A 273 21.32 9.91 -1.68
CA GLY A 273 21.85 11.28 -1.66
C GLY A 273 21.71 12.04 -2.97
N GLN A 274 21.45 11.33 -4.08
CA GLN A 274 21.16 11.92 -5.38
C GLN A 274 19.65 12.13 -5.62
N TRP A 275 18.80 11.53 -4.81
CA TRP A 275 17.34 11.47 -5.02
C TRP A 275 16.53 12.22 -3.97
N TRP A 276 17.12 12.47 -2.81
CA TRP A 276 16.43 13.05 -1.67
C TRP A 276 17.27 14.09 -0.95
N GLU A 277 16.60 15.15 -0.53
CA GLU A 277 17.16 16.16 0.37
C GLU A 277 16.18 16.37 1.53
N SER A 278 16.72 16.74 2.69
CA SER A 278 15.90 16.99 3.89
C SER A 278 15.06 18.22 3.71
N ASP A 279 13.74 18.07 3.90
CA ASP A 279 12.75 19.14 3.89
C ASP A 279 12.15 19.41 5.28
N ASP A 280 11.27 20.40 5.35
CA ASP A 280 10.61 20.74 6.60
C ASP A 280 9.60 19.65 7.06
N ALA A 281 9.00 18.91 6.13
CA ALA A 281 8.12 17.80 6.42
C ALA A 281 8.89 16.69 7.15
N PHE A 282 10.06 16.31 6.64
CA PHE A 282 10.95 15.36 7.29
C PHE A 282 11.32 15.81 8.70
N LEU A 283 11.80 17.04 8.86
CA LEU A 283 12.21 17.55 10.16
C LEU A 283 11.03 17.57 11.14
N ALA A 284 9.83 17.94 10.72
CA ALA A 284 8.63 17.97 11.57
C ALA A 284 8.24 16.58 12.11
N LEU A 285 8.52 15.50 11.36
CA LEU A 285 8.23 14.13 11.74
C LEU A 285 9.19 13.54 12.78
N LEU A 286 10.38 14.13 12.95
CA LEU A 286 11.37 13.69 13.94
C LEU A 286 10.96 14.12 15.36
N ARG A 287 10.37 13.21 16.14
CA ARG A 287 9.84 13.51 17.48
C ARG A 287 10.63 12.87 18.63
N ASP A 288 11.36 11.80 18.36
CA ASP A 288 12.11 11.05 19.37
C ASP A 288 13.45 11.73 19.68
N ARG A 289 13.70 12.05 20.95
CA ARG A 289 14.92 12.77 21.38
C ARG A 289 16.19 11.92 21.27
N LYS A 290 16.10 10.60 21.45
CA LYS A 290 17.27 9.73 21.29
C LYS A 290 17.68 9.64 19.84
N LEU A 291 16.67 9.50 18.96
CA LEU A 291 16.89 9.52 17.51
C LEU A 291 17.48 10.87 17.07
N LEU A 292 16.90 12.00 17.48
CA LEU A 292 17.43 13.33 17.17
C LEU A 292 18.87 13.50 17.67
N GLY A 293 19.21 12.99 18.84
CA GLY A 293 20.58 12.99 19.35
C GLY A 293 21.55 12.22 18.45
N ALA A 294 21.16 11.03 17.98
CA ALA A 294 21.96 10.23 17.07
C ALA A 294 22.13 10.89 15.68
N LEU A 295 21.05 11.49 15.15
CA LEU A 295 21.11 12.28 13.92
C LEU A 295 22.03 13.50 14.06
N LEU A 296 21.96 14.22 15.18
CA LEU A 296 22.86 15.35 15.46
C LEU A 296 24.31 14.91 15.57
N ALA A 297 24.59 13.77 16.20
CA ALA A 297 25.93 13.21 16.28
C ALA A 297 26.51 12.91 14.90
N GLU A 298 25.71 12.36 14.02
CA GLU A 298 26.10 12.05 12.65
C GLU A 298 26.29 13.29 11.78
N VAL A 299 25.37 14.27 11.86
CA VAL A 299 25.35 15.45 10.99
C VAL A 299 26.30 16.54 11.49
N ALA A 300 26.28 16.80 12.80
CA ALA A 300 26.96 17.94 13.42
C ALA A 300 28.15 17.54 14.32
N GLY A 301 28.34 16.25 14.57
CA GLY A 301 29.39 15.69 15.44
C GLY A 301 28.92 15.47 16.88
N GLU A 302 29.62 14.56 17.57
CA GLU A 302 29.30 14.14 18.95
C GLU A 302 29.28 15.30 19.97
N ALA A 303 30.19 16.26 19.82
CA ALA A 303 30.26 17.41 20.73
C ALA A 303 28.99 18.26 20.68
N VAL A 304 28.43 18.51 19.47
CA VAL A 304 27.19 19.25 19.27
C VAL A 304 26.02 18.45 19.80
N ALA A 305 25.97 17.15 19.56
CA ALA A 305 24.92 16.27 20.06
C ALA A 305 24.92 16.24 21.59
N ALA A 306 26.07 16.08 22.24
CA ALA A 306 26.21 16.06 23.69
C ALA A 306 25.80 17.40 24.31
N ALA A 307 26.24 18.53 23.76
CA ALA A 307 25.85 19.87 24.23
C ALA A 307 24.34 20.11 24.20
N ASN A 308 23.64 19.50 23.25
CA ASN A 308 22.20 19.67 23.05
C ASN A 308 21.34 18.46 23.51
N ALA A 309 21.92 17.48 24.21
CA ALA A 309 21.24 16.27 24.63
C ALA A 309 20.03 16.52 25.56
N LYS A 310 20.06 17.60 26.36
CA LYS A 310 18.99 17.98 27.29
C LYS A 310 17.94 18.91 26.64
N GLU A 311 18.21 19.44 25.46
CA GLU A 311 17.31 20.35 24.77
C GLU A 311 16.00 19.68 24.36
N LYS A 312 14.96 20.53 24.16
CA LYS A 312 13.67 20.06 23.64
C LYS A 312 13.83 19.56 22.20
N ALA A 313 13.02 18.57 21.80
CA ALA A 313 13.03 18.03 20.43
C ALA A 313 12.90 19.14 19.34
N ARG A 314 12.12 20.20 19.60
CA ARG A 314 12.01 21.34 18.67
C ARG A 314 13.35 22.07 18.48
N THR A 315 14.13 22.26 19.56
CA THR A 315 15.45 22.90 19.48
C THR A 315 16.43 22.01 18.74
N GLN A 316 16.46 20.70 19.06
CA GLN A 316 17.32 19.73 18.38
C GLN A 316 17.02 19.66 16.87
N ARG A 317 15.73 19.65 16.48
CA ARG A 317 15.32 19.67 15.06
C ARG A 317 15.81 20.94 14.34
N ARG A 318 15.67 22.10 14.97
CA ARG A 318 16.16 23.36 14.39
C ARG A 318 17.66 23.33 14.17
N ILE A 319 18.42 22.86 15.18
CA ILE A 319 19.88 22.73 15.07
C ILE A 319 20.27 21.75 13.96
N LEU A 320 19.57 20.63 13.85
CA LEU A 320 19.77 19.65 12.78
C LEU A 320 19.51 20.28 11.40
N GLY A 321 18.37 20.98 11.23
CA GLY A 321 18.04 21.68 10.00
C GLY A 321 19.06 22.74 9.63
N ASP A 322 19.53 23.55 10.61
CA ASP A 322 20.56 24.55 10.40
C ASP A 322 21.88 23.93 9.86
N HIS A 323 22.28 22.74 10.35
CA HIS A 323 23.45 22.05 9.84
C HIS A 323 23.25 21.41 8.47
N LEU A 324 22.06 20.89 8.20
CA LEU A 324 21.76 20.30 6.89
C LEU A 324 21.75 21.36 5.78
N ARG A 325 21.18 22.53 6.07
CA ARG A 325 21.06 23.66 5.11
C ARG A 325 22.23 24.64 5.09
N GLY A 326 23.14 24.53 6.03
CA GLY A 326 24.26 25.50 6.14
C GLY A 326 23.82 26.86 6.68
N GLU A 327 22.75 26.93 7.46
CA GLU A 327 22.22 28.16 8.05
C GLU A 327 22.96 28.54 9.35
N ASN A 328 22.80 29.77 9.78
CA ASN A 328 23.36 30.31 11.02
C ASN A 328 24.89 30.12 11.14
N GLY A 329 25.63 30.33 10.05
CA GLY A 329 27.09 30.23 9.99
C GLY A 329 27.63 28.79 10.05
N ARG A 330 26.80 27.80 9.82
CA ARG A 330 27.16 26.38 9.77
C ARG A 330 27.49 25.96 8.33
N GLN A 331 28.33 24.93 8.19
CA GLN A 331 28.62 24.36 6.88
C GLN A 331 27.49 23.40 6.49
N ALA A 332 26.94 23.58 5.27
CA ALA A 332 25.91 22.70 4.73
C ALA A 332 26.44 21.26 4.58
N ARG A 333 25.60 20.29 4.85
CA ARG A 333 25.92 18.87 4.65
C ARG A 333 25.12 18.33 3.46
N ALA A 334 25.54 18.70 2.27
CA ALA A 334 24.89 18.26 1.04
C ALA A 334 24.99 16.73 0.87
N GLY A 335 23.93 16.13 0.29
CA GLY A 335 23.88 14.68 0.00
C GLY A 335 23.77 13.79 1.23
N TRP A 336 23.57 14.35 2.44
CA TRP A 336 23.33 13.53 3.61
C TRP A 336 21.95 12.86 3.54
N VAL A 337 21.92 11.59 3.89
CA VAL A 337 20.72 10.76 3.96
C VAL A 337 20.69 10.04 5.30
N PRO A 338 19.55 9.98 5.99
CA PRO A 338 19.44 9.18 7.20
C PRO A 338 19.60 7.70 6.87
N ARG A 339 20.25 6.95 7.77
CA ARG A 339 20.64 5.54 7.54
C ARG A 339 19.47 4.65 7.12
N TRP A 340 18.25 4.90 7.63
CA TRP A 340 17.09 4.08 7.23
C TRP A 340 16.58 4.36 5.81
N MET A 341 17.04 5.42 5.18
CA MET A 341 16.67 5.76 3.79
C MET A 341 17.71 5.28 2.80
N ALA A 342 18.90 4.91 3.25
CA ALA A 342 19.96 4.39 2.38
C ALA A 342 19.63 2.97 1.86
N PHE A 343 20.26 2.57 0.79
CA PHE A 343 20.43 1.21 0.31
C PHE A 343 21.89 0.79 0.54
N SER A 344 22.25 -0.01 1.58
CA SER A 344 21.45 -0.78 2.53
C SER A 344 21.06 0.08 3.73
N PRO A 345 19.82 -0.05 4.25
CA PRO A 345 19.38 0.72 5.40
C PRO A 345 19.88 0.14 6.72
N SER A 346 20.01 1.00 7.74
CA SER A 346 20.30 0.58 9.10
C SER A 346 19.60 1.45 10.14
N ALA A 347 19.38 0.90 11.35
CA ALA A 347 18.76 1.62 12.44
C ALA A 347 19.80 2.48 13.21
N TYR A 348 19.31 3.56 13.84
CA TYR A 348 20.11 4.39 14.75
C TYR A 348 20.13 3.84 16.17
N THR A 349 19.16 3.06 16.56
CA THR A 349 19.00 2.53 17.91
C THR A 349 18.64 1.05 17.89
N ALA A 350 18.94 0.33 18.98
CA ALA A 350 18.60 -1.09 19.13
C ALA A 350 17.09 -1.35 19.33
N ARG A 351 16.24 -0.31 19.26
CA ARG A 351 14.79 -0.47 19.51
C ARG A 351 14.04 -1.16 18.37
N GLY A 352 14.64 -1.21 17.17
CA GLY A 352 13.99 -1.78 15.99
C GLY A 352 12.79 -0.96 15.50
N GLY A 353 11.94 -1.59 14.70
CA GLY A 353 10.71 -0.96 14.17
C GLY A 353 10.96 -0.02 12.99
N VAL A 354 12.08 -0.20 12.28
CA VAL A 354 12.41 0.51 11.04
C VAL A 354 11.97 -0.36 9.88
N GLY A 355 10.93 0.08 9.15
CA GLY A 355 10.31 -0.69 8.06
C GLY A 355 11.29 -1.03 6.94
N SER A 356 12.12 -0.06 6.51
CA SER A 356 13.13 -0.27 5.48
C SER A 356 14.19 -1.31 5.86
N VAL A 357 14.62 -1.36 7.14
CA VAL A 357 15.55 -2.39 7.62
C VAL A 357 14.90 -3.78 7.55
N SER A 358 13.65 -3.90 8.00
CA SER A 358 12.92 -5.18 7.92
C SER A 358 12.70 -5.66 6.49
N ALA A 359 12.41 -4.73 5.57
CA ALA A 359 12.26 -5.04 4.15
C ALA A 359 13.61 -5.47 3.53
N HIS A 360 14.70 -4.83 3.92
CA HIS A 360 16.06 -5.18 3.51
C HIS A 360 16.46 -6.58 4.00
N ASP A 361 16.23 -6.87 5.27
CA ASP A 361 16.50 -8.20 5.84
C ASP A 361 15.73 -9.29 5.08
N ALA A 362 14.48 -9.03 4.72
CA ALA A 362 13.67 -9.94 3.92
C ALA A 362 14.23 -10.11 2.49
N ALA A 363 14.69 -9.03 1.85
CA ALA A 363 15.29 -9.09 0.52
C ALA A 363 16.59 -9.88 0.54
N CYS A 364 17.46 -9.66 1.52
CA CYS A 364 18.72 -10.40 1.70
C CYS A 364 18.47 -11.88 1.99
N ALA A 365 17.51 -12.20 2.85
CA ALA A 365 17.16 -13.60 3.12
C ALA A 365 16.67 -14.33 1.86
N ALA A 366 15.87 -13.66 1.03
CA ALA A 366 15.42 -14.22 -0.24
C ALA A 366 16.58 -14.44 -1.24
N ALA A 367 17.53 -13.50 -1.31
CA ALA A 367 18.70 -13.63 -2.15
C ALA A 367 19.56 -14.84 -1.71
N SER A 368 19.86 -14.95 -0.42
CA SER A 368 20.64 -16.08 0.13
C SER A 368 19.95 -17.43 -0.07
N ALA A 369 18.62 -17.47 0.03
CA ALA A 369 17.87 -18.69 -0.24
C ALA A 369 17.92 -19.10 -1.73
N ALA A 370 17.98 -18.13 -2.64
CA ALA A 370 18.14 -18.39 -4.06
C ALA A 370 19.54 -18.94 -4.38
N GLU A 371 20.60 -18.38 -3.79
CA GLU A 371 21.97 -18.87 -3.95
C GLU A 371 22.14 -20.30 -3.39
N ALA A 372 21.57 -20.60 -2.21
CA ALA A 372 21.63 -21.92 -1.61
C ALA A 372 20.94 -23.01 -2.45
N ASN A 373 19.90 -22.64 -3.20
CA ASN A 373 19.21 -23.57 -4.11
C ASN A 373 19.94 -23.79 -5.43
N GLU A 374 20.87 -22.90 -5.84
CA GLU A 374 21.69 -23.08 -7.03
C GLU A 374 22.83 -24.09 -6.79
N ASP A 375 23.29 -24.26 -5.55
CA ASP A 375 24.31 -25.23 -5.18
C ASP A 375 23.78 -26.69 -5.03
N ASP A 376 22.44 -26.90 -5.00
CA ASP A 376 21.88 -28.23 -5.07
C ASP A 376 21.95 -28.72 -6.53
N PRO A 377 22.68 -29.85 -6.82
CA PRO A 377 22.79 -30.35 -8.19
C PRO A 377 21.39 -30.70 -8.68
N VAL A 378 20.92 -29.98 -9.71
CA VAL A 378 19.68 -30.33 -10.43
C VAL A 378 19.79 -31.80 -10.79
N PRO A 379 18.92 -32.70 -10.24
CA PRO A 379 18.93 -34.09 -10.62
C PRO A 379 18.83 -34.13 -12.15
N PRO A 380 19.66 -34.93 -12.86
CA PRO A 380 19.61 -34.98 -14.30
C PRO A 380 18.15 -35.30 -14.67
N GLN A 381 17.50 -34.32 -15.27
CA GLN A 381 16.18 -34.50 -15.84
C GLN A 381 16.38 -35.66 -16.81
N GLY A 382 15.86 -36.85 -16.43
CA GLY A 382 15.86 -38.01 -17.31
C GLY A 382 15.27 -37.55 -18.63
N GLY A 383 16.12 -37.44 -19.63
CA GLY A 383 15.69 -37.05 -20.96
C GLY A 383 14.56 -37.95 -21.38
N ALA A 384 13.34 -37.48 -21.29
CA ALA A 384 12.30 -38.02 -22.12
C ALA A 384 12.82 -37.78 -23.55
N ALA A 385 13.39 -38.81 -24.13
CA ALA A 385 13.76 -38.81 -25.53
C ALA A 385 12.53 -38.33 -26.28
N LEU A 386 12.69 -37.21 -27.00
CA LEU A 386 11.68 -36.83 -27.95
C LEU A 386 11.43 -38.01 -28.85
N PRO A 387 10.19 -38.45 -29.11
CA PRO A 387 9.93 -39.56 -30.00
C PRO A 387 10.56 -39.26 -31.35
N ASP A 388 11.30 -40.23 -31.85
CA ASP A 388 11.99 -40.14 -33.15
C ASP A 388 10.95 -39.85 -34.24
N PRO A 389 11.06 -38.78 -35.02
CA PRO A 389 10.05 -38.39 -35.99
C PRO A 389 9.88 -39.40 -37.13
N ASP A 390 10.76 -40.40 -37.25
CA ASP A 390 10.75 -41.45 -38.27
C ASP A 390 10.20 -42.82 -37.74
N GLY A 391 9.64 -42.89 -36.52
CA GLY A 391 9.01 -44.10 -35.99
C GLY A 391 7.63 -44.35 -36.60
N GLU A 392 7.25 -45.61 -36.77
CA GLU A 392 5.99 -46.06 -37.43
C GLU A 392 4.71 -45.43 -36.79
N GLU A 393 4.73 -44.93 -35.60
CA GLU A 393 3.60 -44.21 -34.95
C GLU A 393 3.39 -42.78 -35.51
N GLY A 394 4.44 -42.10 -36.03
CA GLY A 394 4.32 -40.80 -36.66
C GLY A 394 3.54 -40.86 -37.96
N ASN A 395 3.67 -41.95 -38.69
CA ASN A 395 3.00 -42.18 -39.98
C ASN A 395 1.50 -42.47 -39.79
N ALA A 396 1.10 -43.09 -38.66
CA ALA A 396 -0.32 -43.37 -38.37
C ALA A 396 -1.11 -42.12 -37.93
N LEU A 397 -0.46 -41.15 -37.33
CA LEU A 397 -1.08 -39.85 -36.93
C LEU A 397 -1.22 -38.90 -38.15
N ALA A 398 -0.24 -38.89 -39.05
CA ALA A 398 -0.30 -38.09 -40.28
C ALA A 398 -1.44 -38.61 -41.19
N SER A 399 -1.57 -39.94 -41.36
CA SER A 399 -2.64 -40.53 -42.17
C SER A 399 -4.04 -40.29 -41.60
N ARG A 400 -4.20 -40.21 -40.28
CA ARG A 400 -5.48 -39.83 -39.63
C ARG A 400 -5.84 -38.38 -39.81
N ALA A 401 -4.87 -37.45 -39.79
CA ALA A 401 -5.11 -36.05 -40.01
C ALA A 401 -5.53 -35.74 -41.45
N GLU A 402 -4.90 -36.40 -42.43
CA GLU A 402 -5.27 -36.28 -43.84
C GLU A 402 -6.66 -36.83 -44.13
N GLN A 403 -7.03 -37.92 -43.52
CA GLN A 403 -8.36 -38.54 -43.69
C GLN A 403 -9.48 -37.70 -43.06
N GLN A 404 -9.19 -37.03 -41.92
CA GLN A 404 -10.13 -36.07 -41.33
C GLN A 404 -10.29 -34.78 -42.15
N GLN A 405 -9.24 -34.36 -42.84
CA GLN A 405 -9.28 -33.18 -43.68
C GLN A 405 -10.04 -33.46 -45.00
N GLN A 406 -9.91 -34.64 -45.59
CA GLN A 406 -10.68 -35.06 -46.76
C GLN A 406 -12.17 -35.25 -46.46
N ASN A 407 -12.52 -35.74 -45.29
CA ASN A 407 -13.92 -35.89 -44.85
C ASN A 407 -14.60 -34.51 -44.54
N ARG A 408 -13.80 -33.48 -44.21
CA ARG A 408 -14.33 -32.12 -44.04
C ARG A 408 -14.56 -31.35 -45.35
N LEU A 409 -13.91 -31.77 -46.42
CA LEU A 409 -14.08 -31.14 -47.74
C LEU A 409 -15.18 -31.82 -48.59
N ALA A 410 -15.72 -32.94 -48.10
CA ALA A 410 -16.77 -33.72 -48.79
C ALA A 410 -18.16 -33.60 -48.12
N ALA A 411 -18.28 -32.78 -47.04
CA ALA A 411 -19.54 -32.43 -46.40
C ALA A 411 -19.81 -30.93 -46.54
#